data_d8088f32e37a3d76841825177b02dec3
#
_entry.id   d8088f32e37a3d76841825177b02dec3
#
_cell.length_a   1.000
_cell.length_b   1.000
_cell.length_c   1.000
_cell.angle_alpha   90.00
_cell.angle_beta   90.00
_cell.angle_gamma   90.00
#
_symmetry.space_group_name_H-M   'P 1'
#
loop_
_entity.id
_entity.type
_entity.pdbx_description
1 polymer ?
#
loop_
_entity_poly.entity_id
_entity_poly.type
_entity_poly.pdbx_seq_one_letter_code
_entity_poly.pdbx_strand_id
1 'polypeptide(L)'
;MSSTQFLSSLRLRDLLHPVVAGLISVIVNYGGTFILVFQAAKVAGLSPELTASWVWSVSIGVGVTGLFLSWVSREPIITAWSTPAAAFLIVALATTPYAEAIGAYMISATAFVLLGLSGYFEKAVRLIPPGVAAGLLGGILLQFGIGAFASMSVDPLLVGVLIGAYIAFKRLSARYAVVGILVLGLGFLLMQGRVDFTGLALEFATPVFTRPEFSVNALLSVALPLFLITLTGQYMPGMLVLRNDGFNTSANPILSVTGLGSLLMAPFGSHAFNIAAITAAICTGKEASEAPSKRWIAGVAAGIFYILVGIFGVTLAAVFMAFPATFITTLAGLALLGTLGASLANAMADVKSREASLITFLACAANITLLGIGGAFWGLVIGLAAYAVLNGQLPRREKTVVPQAEPVAVPTKGAAN
;
A
#
# COMPACT_ATOMS: atom_id res chain seq x y z
N MET A 1 -23.08 27.71 -0.16
CA MET A 1 -24.24 26.77 -0.10
C MET A 1 -24.10 25.91 1.14
N SER A 2 -25.16 25.73 1.91
CA SER A 2 -25.14 24.81 3.04
C SER A 2 -24.99 23.36 2.52
N SER A 3 -24.36 22.48 3.31
CA SER A 3 -24.15 21.07 2.95
C SER A 3 -25.46 20.35 2.58
N THR A 4 -26.58 20.74 3.15
CA THR A 4 -27.92 20.22 2.86
C THR A 4 -28.45 20.64 1.47
N GLN A 5 -28.17 21.85 1.02
CA GLN A 5 -28.58 22.32 -0.32
C GLN A 5 -27.76 21.66 -1.45
N PHE A 6 -26.49 21.32 -1.20
CA PHE A 6 -25.65 20.61 -2.15
C PHE A 6 -26.12 19.16 -2.33
N LEU A 7 -26.45 18.46 -1.24
CA LEU A 7 -26.93 17.07 -1.30
C LEU A 7 -28.27 16.95 -2.04
N SER A 8 -29.17 17.92 -1.88
CA SER A 8 -30.47 17.94 -2.59
C SER A 8 -30.38 18.22 -4.09
N SER A 9 -29.24 18.77 -4.56
CA SER A 9 -29.00 19.07 -5.98
C SER A 9 -28.34 17.94 -6.77
N LEU A 10 -27.87 16.86 -6.09
CA LEU A 10 -27.21 15.72 -6.73
C LEU A 10 -28.24 14.86 -7.47
N ARG A 11 -28.06 14.73 -8.79
CA ARG A 11 -28.84 13.79 -9.60
C ARG A 11 -28.24 12.38 -9.46
N LEU A 12 -29.06 11.35 -9.62
CA LEU A 12 -28.61 9.94 -9.53
C LEU A 12 -27.40 9.66 -10.44
N ARG A 13 -27.37 10.26 -11.64
CA ARG A 13 -26.22 10.17 -12.57
C ARG A 13 -24.93 10.73 -12.01
N ASP A 14 -25.00 11.77 -11.16
CA ASP A 14 -23.82 12.39 -10.54
C ASP A 14 -23.19 11.53 -9.45
N LEU A 15 -23.95 10.59 -8.89
CA LEU A 15 -23.52 9.66 -7.86
C LEU A 15 -22.95 8.36 -8.45
N LEU A 16 -23.48 7.92 -9.60
CA LEU A 16 -23.16 6.59 -10.15
C LEU A 16 -21.67 6.45 -10.47
N HIS A 17 -21.08 7.38 -11.20
CA HIS A 17 -19.67 7.30 -11.59
C HIS A 17 -18.71 7.32 -10.38
N PRO A 18 -18.81 8.26 -9.42
CA PRO A 18 -17.97 8.22 -8.23
C PRO A 18 -18.15 6.97 -7.38
N VAL A 19 -19.38 6.48 -7.21
CA VAL A 19 -19.65 5.25 -6.44
C VAL A 19 -19.02 4.04 -7.11
N VAL A 20 -19.17 3.90 -8.44
CA VAL A 20 -18.52 2.83 -9.21
C VAL A 20 -17.00 2.94 -9.14
N ALA A 21 -16.43 4.14 -9.22
CA ALA A 21 -14.99 4.35 -9.07
C ALA A 21 -14.50 3.90 -7.69
N GLY A 22 -15.24 4.25 -6.62
CA GLY A 22 -14.97 3.79 -5.26
C GLY A 22 -15.01 2.27 -5.14
N LEU A 23 -16.04 1.62 -5.69
CA LEU A 23 -16.15 0.16 -5.72
C LEU A 23 -14.97 -0.50 -6.46
N ILE A 24 -14.64 0.00 -7.65
CA ILE A 24 -13.51 -0.52 -8.46
C ILE A 24 -12.20 -0.35 -7.68
N SER A 25 -11.99 0.78 -7.00
CA SER A 25 -10.81 1.02 -6.16
C SER A 25 -10.66 -0.07 -5.09
N VAL A 26 -11.75 -0.43 -4.41
CA VAL A 26 -11.77 -1.49 -3.39
C VAL A 26 -11.49 -2.86 -4.02
N ILE A 27 -12.16 -3.22 -5.11
CA ILE A 27 -11.95 -4.51 -5.82
C ILE A 27 -10.49 -4.64 -6.27
N VAL A 28 -9.92 -3.59 -6.86
CA VAL A 28 -8.52 -3.59 -7.32
C VAL A 28 -7.55 -3.76 -6.14
N ASN A 29 -7.84 -3.15 -5.00
CA ASN A 29 -6.98 -3.24 -3.83
C ASN A 29 -7.01 -4.64 -3.21
N TYR A 30 -8.20 -5.21 -2.98
CA TYR A 30 -8.32 -6.57 -2.45
C TYR A 30 -7.80 -7.62 -3.44
N GLY A 31 -8.20 -7.56 -4.69
CA GLY A 31 -7.77 -8.51 -5.73
C GLY A 31 -6.29 -8.39 -6.08
N GLY A 32 -5.68 -7.22 -5.82
CA GLY A 32 -4.28 -6.97 -6.15
C GLY A 32 -3.29 -7.32 -5.05
N THR A 33 -3.51 -6.87 -3.84
CA THR A 33 -2.45 -6.84 -2.82
C THR A 33 -2.83 -7.42 -1.47
N PHE A 34 -4.11 -7.70 -1.23
CA PHE A 34 -4.54 -8.23 0.06
C PHE A 34 -4.04 -9.64 0.36
N ILE A 35 -3.68 -10.39 -0.68
CA ILE A 35 -3.01 -11.68 -0.59
C ILE A 35 -1.76 -11.65 0.29
N LEU A 36 -1.05 -10.50 0.33
CA LEU A 36 0.15 -10.31 1.16
C LEU A 36 -0.18 -10.37 2.66
N VAL A 37 -1.34 -9.87 3.06
CA VAL A 37 -1.81 -9.92 4.45
C VAL A 37 -2.04 -11.38 4.86
N PHE A 38 -2.68 -12.19 4.00
CA PHE A 38 -2.88 -13.61 4.28
C PHE A 38 -1.56 -14.38 4.31
N GLN A 39 -0.62 -14.05 3.42
CA GLN A 39 0.69 -14.66 3.43
C GLN A 39 1.47 -14.31 4.71
N ALA A 40 1.41 -13.06 5.16
CA ALA A 40 2.01 -12.61 6.42
C ALA A 40 1.37 -13.33 7.63
N ALA A 41 0.04 -13.44 7.67
CA ALA A 41 -0.68 -14.17 8.71
C ALA A 41 -0.28 -15.65 8.77
N LYS A 42 -0.13 -16.29 7.59
CA LYS A 42 0.32 -17.69 7.50
C LYS A 42 1.74 -17.88 8.00
N VAL A 43 2.67 -16.99 7.63
CA VAL A 43 4.07 -17.04 8.11
C VAL A 43 4.15 -16.83 9.62
N ALA A 44 3.32 -15.95 10.16
CA ALA A 44 3.21 -15.73 11.61
C ALA A 44 2.51 -16.86 12.36
N GLY A 45 2.01 -17.90 11.66
CA GLY A 45 1.30 -19.02 12.28
C GLY A 45 -0.02 -18.62 12.94
N LEU A 46 -0.70 -17.56 12.44
CA LEU A 46 -1.94 -17.07 13.06
C LEU A 46 -3.10 -18.05 12.86
N SER A 47 -3.92 -18.15 13.89
CA SER A 47 -5.18 -18.89 13.80
C SER A 47 -6.15 -18.23 12.81
N PRO A 48 -7.17 -18.95 12.31
CA PRO A 48 -8.21 -18.37 11.44
C PRO A 48 -8.88 -17.16 12.08
N GLU A 49 -9.14 -17.17 13.38
CA GLU A 49 -9.78 -16.08 14.12
C GLU A 49 -8.89 -14.83 14.17
N LEU A 50 -7.59 -14.97 14.44
CA LEU A 50 -6.62 -13.87 14.43
C LEU A 50 -6.45 -13.31 13.01
N THR A 51 -6.44 -14.18 12.01
CA THR A 51 -6.39 -13.77 10.60
C THR A 51 -7.63 -12.99 10.22
N ALA A 52 -8.82 -13.46 10.59
CA ALA A 52 -10.08 -12.75 10.35
C ALA A 52 -10.14 -11.40 11.09
N SER A 53 -9.63 -11.34 12.34
CA SER A 53 -9.49 -10.10 13.09
C SER A 53 -8.56 -9.10 12.41
N TRP A 54 -7.45 -9.56 11.83
CA TRP A 54 -6.56 -8.69 11.03
C TRP A 54 -7.28 -8.14 9.80
N VAL A 55 -7.98 -9.00 9.05
CA VAL A 55 -8.81 -8.59 7.91
C VAL A 55 -9.83 -7.54 8.32
N TRP A 56 -10.57 -7.81 9.40
CA TRP A 56 -11.57 -6.92 9.95
C TRP A 56 -10.96 -5.55 10.32
N SER A 57 -9.92 -5.56 11.14
CA SER A 57 -9.34 -4.33 11.70
C SER A 57 -8.75 -3.41 10.62
N VAL A 58 -8.04 -3.98 9.65
CA VAL A 58 -7.48 -3.19 8.56
C VAL A 58 -8.58 -2.65 7.65
N SER A 59 -9.60 -3.44 7.34
CA SER A 59 -10.68 -3.05 6.44
C SER A 59 -11.57 -1.97 7.05
N ILE A 60 -11.99 -2.16 8.32
CA ILE A 60 -12.79 -1.16 9.05
C ILE A 60 -11.98 0.11 9.25
N GLY A 61 -10.71 0.01 9.66
CA GLY A 61 -9.85 1.17 9.87
C GLY A 61 -9.62 1.98 8.60
N VAL A 62 -9.30 1.32 7.49
CA VAL A 62 -9.21 1.94 6.16
C VAL A 62 -10.54 2.58 5.78
N GLY A 63 -11.64 1.84 5.89
CA GLY A 63 -12.97 2.32 5.51
C GLY A 63 -13.39 3.58 6.28
N VAL A 64 -13.27 3.55 7.61
CA VAL A 64 -13.66 4.67 8.48
C VAL A 64 -12.78 5.90 8.24
N THR A 65 -11.46 5.73 8.16
CA THR A 65 -10.55 6.87 7.95
C THR A 65 -10.69 7.50 6.58
N GLY A 66 -10.85 6.71 5.52
CA GLY A 66 -11.06 7.20 4.16
C GLY A 66 -12.40 7.93 4.00
N LEU A 67 -13.47 7.35 4.54
CA LEU A 67 -14.80 7.96 4.58
C LEU A 67 -14.75 9.31 5.30
N PHE A 68 -14.19 9.33 6.52
CA PHE A 68 -14.09 10.55 7.34
C PHE A 68 -13.28 11.63 6.63
N LEU A 69 -12.07 11.31 6.17
CA LEU A 69 -11.20 12.26 5.49
C LEU A 69 -11.85 12.81 4.23
N SER A 70 -12.42 11.95 3.37
CA SER A 70 -13.08 12.40 2.14
C SER A 70 -14.32 13.25 2.41
N TRP A 71 -15.10 12.91 3.45
CA TRP A 71 -16.29 13.66 3.84
C TRP A 71 -15.96 15.05 4.36
N VAL A 72 -14.95 15.16 5.23
CA VAL A 72 -14.58 16.42 5.87
C VAL A 72 -13.85 17.36 4.90
N SER A 73 -12.87 16.83 4.15
CA SER A 73 -12.08 17.65 3.22
C SER A 73 -12.82 18.00 1.94
N ARG A 74 -13.87 17.25 1.57
CA ARG A 74 -14.52 17.32 0.24
C ARG A 74 -13.56 17.03 -0.91
N GLU A 75 -12.53 16.22 -0.63
CA GLU A 75 -11.54 15.75 -1.60
C GLU A 75 -11.48 14.21 -1.60
N PRO A 76 -11.15 13.56 -2.71
CA PRO A 76 -11.13 12.10 -2.83
C PRO A 76 -9.91 11.50 -2.14
N ILE A 77 -9.91 11.50 -0.81
CA ILE A 77 -8.84 10.91 0.00
C ILE A 77 -9.10 9.43 0.16
N ILE A 78 -8.47 8.64 -0.69
CA ILE A 78 -8.56 7.19 -0.64
C ILE A 78 -7.51 6.66 0.33
N THR A 79 -7.96 5.93 1.33
CA THR A 79 -7.09 5.20 2.24
C THR A 79 -7.00 3.73 1.84
N ALA A 80 -5.90 3.10 2.19
CA ALA A 80 -5.64 1.68 1.97
C ALA A 80 -4.62 1.19 3.00
N TRP A 81 -4.46 -0.12 3.14
CA TRP A 81 -3.32 -0.68 3.88
C TRP A 81 -2.02 -0.40 3.14
N SER A 82 -0.91 -0.40 3.88
CA SER A 82 0.42 -0.28 3.29
C SER A 82 0.82 -1.59 2.60
N THR A 83 0.67 -1.65 1.29
CA THR A 83 1.10 -2.82 0.49
C THR A 83 2.58 -3.16 0.69
N PRO A 84 3.52 -2.19 0.63
CA PRO A 84 4.93 -2.46 0.90
C PRO A 84 5.18 -2.94 2.32
N ALA A 85 4.41 -2.44 3.29
CA ALA A 85 4.47 -2.89 4.67
C ALA A 85 3.95 -4.34 4.82
N ALA A 86 2.84 -4.69 4.19
CA ALA A 86 2.32 -6.05 4.19
C ALA A 86 3.35 -7.05 3.61
N ALA A 87 4.02 -6.68 2.51
CA ALA A 87 5.11 -7.46 1.95
C ALA A 87 6.28 -7.60 2.94
N PHE A 88 6.72 -6.50 3.54
CA PHE A 88 7.76 -6.52 4.56
C PHE A 88 7.40 -7.42 5.75
N LEU A 89 6.15 -7.42 6.20
CA LEU A 89 5.70 -8.22 7.33
C LEU A 89 5.78 -9.73 7.08
N ILE A 90 5.69 -10.20 5.84
CA ILE A 90 5.92 -11.61 5.52
C ILE A 90 7.33 -12.05 5.94
N VAL A 91 8.31 -11.17 5.78
CA VAL A 91 9.69 -11.43 6.21
C VAL A 91 9.86 -11.21 7.70
N ALA A 92 9.35 -10.10 8.22
CA ALA A 92 9.55 -9.72 9.62
C ALA A 92 8.86 -10.68 10.61
N LEU A 93 7.65 -11.15 10.31
CA LEU A 93 6.88 -12.05 11.17
C LEU A 93 7.41 -13.49 11.17
N ALA A 94 8.33 -13.84 10.28
CA ALA A 94 9.01 -15.12 10.33
C ALA A 94 9.91 -15.28 11.60
N THR A 95 10.36 -14.16 12.17
CA THR A 95 11.29 -14.14 13.30
C THR A 95 10.81 -13.31 14.50
N THR A 96 9.72 -12.55 14.34
CA THR A 96 9.17 -11.67 15.40
C THR A 96 7.87 -12.26 15.94
N PRO A 97 7.74 -12.47 17.26
CA PRO A 97 6.49 -12.89 17.88
C PRO A 97 5.35 -11.91 17.56
N TYR A 98 4.15 -12.44 17.33
CA TYR A 98 3.03 -11.60 16.87
C TYR A 98 2.64 -10.51 17.87
N ALA A 99 2.68 -10.79 19.20
CA ALA A 99 2.40 -9.79 20.23
C ALA A 99 3.40 -8.61 20.20
N GLU A 100 4.69 -8.90 19.95
CA GLU A 100 5.72 -7.86 19.77
C GLU A 100 5.53 -7.09 18.46
N ALA A 101 5.08 -7.76 17.40
CA ALA A 101 4.75 -7.09 16.15
C ALA A 101 3.57 -6.11 16.33
N ILE A 102 2.55 -6.49 17.11
CA ILE A 102 1.46 -5.57 17.48
C ILE A 102 1.99 -4.34 18.20
N GLY A 103 2.89 -4.51 19.18
CA GLY A 103 3.58 -3.40 19.84
C GLY A 103 4.34 -2.50 18.86
N ALA A 104 5.04 -3.10 17.91
CA ALA A 104 5.76 -2.38 16.86
C ALA A 104 4.82 -1.60 15.92
N TYR A 105 3.65 -2.16 15.56
CA TYR A 105 2.63 -1.46 14.78
C TYR A 105 2.14 -0.21 15.53
N MET A 106 1.88 -0.33 16.83
CA MET A 106 1.46 0.80 17.67
C MET A 106 2.53 1.89 17.74
N ILE A 107 3.81 1.53 17.86
CA ILE A 107 4.93 2.49 17.85
C ILE A 107 4.99 3.22 16.50
N SER A 108 4.95 2.48 15.39
CA SER A 108 4.96 3.06 14.04
C SER A 108 3.76 3.98 13.81
N ALA A 109 2.56 3.55 14.23
CA ALA A 109 1.35 4.35 14.14
C ALA A 109 1.43 5.65 14.97
N THR A 110 1.97 5.56 16.19
CA THR A 110 2.23 6.73 17.05
C THR A 110 3.19 7.71 16.38
N ALA A 111 4.24 7.21 15.73
CA ALA A 111 5.17 8.06 14.99
C ALA A 111 4.47 8.81 13.84
N PHE A 112 3.52 8.19 13.13
CA PHE A 112 2.71 8.87 12.12
C PHE A 112 1.78 9.93 12.72
N VAL A 113 1.14 9.66 13.86
CA VAL A 113 0.34 10.66 14.58
C VAL A 113 1.20 11.86 14.94
N LEU A 114 2.35 11.63 15.56
CA LEU A 114 3.27 12.69 15.98
C LEU A 114 3.80 13.48 14.77
N LEU A 115 4.14 12.81 13.69
CA LEU A 115 4.58 13.45 12.45
C LEU A 115 3.48 14.33 11.85
N GLY A 116 2.24 13.82 11.82
CA GLY A 116 1.08 14.57 11.33
C GLY A 116 0.79 15.80 12.19
N LEU A 117 0.79 15.66 13.52
CA LEU A 117 0.55 16.77 14.45
C LEU A 117 1.67 17.81 14.42
N SER A 118 2.92 17.38 14.24
CA SER A 118 4.08 18.28 14.22
C SER A 118 4.18 19.15 12.97
N GLY A 119 3.52 18.76 11.87
CA GLY A 119 3.65 19.46 10.59
C GLY A 119 5.00 19.26 9.88
N TYR A 120 5.83 18.35 10.35
CA TYR A 120 7.18 18.15 9.81
C TYR A 120 7.26 17.09 8.71
N PHE A 121 6.14 16.64 8.16
CA PHE A 121 6.12 15.63 7.10
C PHE A 121 7.09 15.94 5.95
N GLU A 122 6.99 17.14 5.36
CA GLU A 122 7.86 17.55 4.24
C GLU A 122 9.37 17.57 4.64
N LYS A 123 9.68 17.89 5.90
CA LYS A 123 11.06 17.86 6.40
C LYS A 123 11.54 16.43 6.63
N ALA A 124 10.71 15.56 7.20
CA ALA A 124 11.04 14.16 7.46
C ALA A 124 11.32 13.41 6.16
N VAL A 125 10.48 13.62 5.15
CA VAL A 125 10.67 13.03 3.82
C VAL A 125 12.00 13.41 3.19
N ARG A 126 12.45 14.66 3.36
CA ARG A 126 13.74 15.15 2.82
C ARG A 126 14.99 14.60 3.51
N LEU A 127 14.85 14.01 4.69
CA LEU A 127 15.98 13.41 5.41
C LEU A 127 16.39 12.04 4.85
N ILE A 128 15.50 11.38 4.11
CA ILE A 128 15.76 10.07 3.54
C ILE A 128 16.15 10.24 2.07
N PRO A 129 17.38 9.87 1.66
CA PRO A 129 17.74 9.90 0.25
C PRO A 129 16.77 9.03 -0.57
N PRO A 130 16.11 9.58 -1.60
CA PRO A 130 15.09 8.85 -2.36
C PRO A 130 15.59 7.52 -2.93
N GLY A 131 16.84 7.49 -3.40
CA GLY A 131 17.47 6.28 -3.91
C GLY A 131 17.65 5.19 -2.85
N VAL A 132 18.08 5.56 -1.62
CA VAL A 132 18.23 4.63 -0.49
C VAL A 132 16.87 4.06 -0.09
N ALA A 133 15.82 4.91 0.02
CA ALA A 133 14.47 4.47 0.30
C ALA A 133 13.93 3.50 -0.78
N ALA A 134 14.19 3.81 -2.04
CA ALA A 134 13.82 2.97 -3.17
C ALA A 134 14.61 1.63 -3.17
N GLY A 135 15.90 1.67 -2.84
CA GLY A 135 16.73 0.48 -2.66
C GLY A 135 16.23 -0.44 -1.55
N LEU A 136 15.86 0.14 -0.39
CA LEU A 136 15.25 -0.59 0.72
C LEU A 136 13.99 -1.36 0.25
N LEU A 137 13.06 -0.64 -0.36
CA LEU A 137 11.82 -1.24 -0.84
C LEU A 137 12.07 -2.29 -1.92
N GLY A 138 12.88 -1.97 -2.92
CA GLY A 138 13.23 -2.88 -4.01
C GLY A 138 13.87 -4.18 -3.51
N GLY A 139 14.80 -4.09 -2.56
CA GLY A 139 15.46 -5.25 -1.95
C GLY A 139 14.49 -6.19 -1.25
N ILE A 140 13.53 -5.63 -0.49
CA ILE A 140 12.47 -6.42 0.16
C ILE A 140 11.58 -7.10 -0.89
N LEU A 141 11.17 -6.35 -1.92
CA LEU A 141 10.23 -6.85 -2.93
C LEU A 141 10.85 -7.88 -3.89
N LEU A 142 12.18 -7.90 -4.04
CA LEU A 142 12.87 -8.84 -4.92
C LEU A 142 12.54 -10.30 -4.60
N GLN A 143 12.44 -10.65 -3.31
CA GLN A 143 12.15 -12.02 -2.88
C GLN A 143 10.80 -12.52 -3.40
N PHE A 144 9.79 -11.64 -3.49
CA PHE A 144 8.47 -12.00 -4.02
C PHE A 144 8.53 -12.23 -5.54
N GLY A 145 9.29 -11.39 -6.26
CA GLY A 145 9.53 -11.60 -7.69
C GLY A 145 10.21 -12.95 -7.95
N ILE A 146 11.28 -13.25 -7.22
CA ILE A 146 11.99 -14.54 -7.31
C ILE A 146 11.04 -15.68 -6.96
N GLY A 147 10.26 -15.57 -5.86
CA GLY A 147 9.32 -16.60 -5.40
C GLY A 147 8.25 -16.93 -6.44
N ALA A 148 7.73 -15.93 -7.16
CA ALA A 148 6.77 -16.15 -8.22
C ALA A 148 7.32 -17.07 -9.33
N PHE A 149 8.55 -16.83 -9.79
CA PHE A 149 9.18 -17.66 -10.82
C PHE A 149 9.68 -18.99 -10.27
N ALA A 150 10.20 -19.02 -9.02
CA ALA A 150 10.60 -20.27 -8.36
C ALA A 150 9.44 -21.24 -8.17
N SER A 151 8.22 -20.73 -7.98
CA SER A 151 6.99 -21.55 -7.89
C SER A 151 6.74 -22.38 -9.15
N MET A 152 7.36 -22.04 -10.28
CA MET A 152 7.27 -22.82 -11.53
C MET A 152 7.89 -24.22 -11.40
N SER A 153 8.85 -24.41 -10.51
CA SER A 153 9.42 -25.74 -10.23
C SER A 153 8.45 -26.68 -9.51
N VAL A 154 7.45 -26.10 -8.81
CA VAL A 154 6.45 -26.87 -8.04
C VAL A 154 5.17 -27.10 -8.85
N ASP A 155 4.71 -26.09 -9.57
CA ASP A 155 3.45 -26.15 -10.34
C ASP A 155 3.62 -25.38 -11.67
N PRO A 156 4.33 -25.97 -12.65
CA PRO A 156 4.68 -25.28 -13.90
C PRO A 156 3.47 -24.85 -14.71
N LEU A 157 2.39 -25.62 -14.67
CA LEU A 157 1.19 -25.32 -15.47
C LEU A 157 0.43 -24.12 -14.90
N LEU A 158 0.13 -24.13 -13.59
CA LEU A 158 -0.57 -23.02 -12.93
C LEU A 158 0.26 -21.73 -13.04
N VAL A 159 1.54 -21.80 -12.70
CA VAL A 159 2.41 -20.63 -12.71
C VAL A 159 2.62 -20.07 -14.12
N GLY A 160 2.78 -20.97 -15.11
CA GLY A 160 2.87 -20.59 -16.52
C GLY A 160 1.61 -19.88 -17.03
N VAL A 161 0.43 -20.39 -16.68
CA VAL A 161 -0.87 -19.76 -16.99
C VAL A 161 -0.95 -18.36 -16.34
N LEU A 162 -0.59 -18.22 -15.07
CA LEU A 162 -0.64 -16.92 -14.36
C LEU A 162 0.33 -15.90 -14.94
N ILE A 163 1.56 -16.29 -15.27
CA ILE A 163 2.56 -15.40 -15.88
C ILE A 163 2.10 -14.99 -17.28
N GLY A 164 1.66 -15.93 -18.10
CA GLY A 164 1.15 -15.64 -19.44
C GLY A 164 -0.05 -14.69 -19.42
N ALA A 165 -0.99 -14.96 -18.50
CA ALA A 165 -2.15 -14.10 -18.27
C ALA A 165 -1.75 -12.70 -17.79
N TYR A 166 -0.79 -12.60 -16.87
CA TYR A 166 -0.27 -11.31 -16.41
C TYR A 166 0.27 -10.47 -17.57
N ILE A 167 1.10 -11.06 -18.43
CA ILE A 167 1.67 -10.37 -19.58
C ILE A 167 0.55 -9.90 -20.54
N ALA A 168 -0.43 -10.77 -20.82
CA ALA A 168 -1.56 -10.45 -21.69
C ALA A 168 -2.41 -9.31 -21.10
N PHE A 169 -2.83 -9.43 -19.84
CA PHE A 169 -3.61 -8.39 -19.18
C PHE A 169 -2.84 -7.08 -19.03
N LYS A 170 -1.53 -7.14 -18.74
CA LYS A 170 -0.69 -5.94 -18.65
C LYS A 170 -0.64 -5.16 -19.96
N ARG A 171 -0.67 -5.88 -21.10
CA ARG A 171 -0.74 -5.29 -22.44
C ARG A 171 -2.13 -4.69 -22.74
N LEU A 172 -3.20 -5.36 -22.32
CA LEU A 172 -4.58 -4.94 -22.59
C LEU A 172 -5.00 -3.79 -21.65
N SER A 173 -4.74 -3.94 -20.37
CA SER A 173 -5.04 -2.96 -19.33
C SER A 173 -4.18 -3.19 -18.10
N ALA A 174 -3.09 -2.42 -17.97
CA ALA A 174 -2.14 -2.53 -16.87
C ALA A 174 -2.81 -2.38 -15.48
N ARG A 175 -3.89 -1.60 -15.40
CA ARG A 175 -4.67 -1.32 -14.20
C ARG A 175 -5.37 -2.56 -13.63
N TYR A 176 -5.90 -3.41 -14.51
CA TYR A 176 -6.68 -4.59 -14.11
C TYR A 176 -5.88 -5.90 -14.21
N ALA A 177 -4.60 -5.84 -14.53
CA ALA A 177 -3.80 -7.03 -14.76
C ALA A 177 -3.82 -8.01 -13.57
N VAL A 178 -3.69 -7.50 -12.34
CA VAL A 178 -3.66 -8.34 -11.13
C VAL A 178 -5.03 -8.92 -10.81
N VAL A 179 -6.10 -8.15 -10.99
CA VAL A 179 -7.48 -8.66 -10.84
C VAL A 179 -7.76 -9.71 -11.92
N GLY A 180 -7.30 -9.47 -13.16
CA GLY A 180 -7.46 -10.42 -14.27
C GLY A 180 -6.80 -11.77 -14.00
N ILE A 181 -5.55 -11.78 -13.48
CA ILE A 181 -4.87 -13.04 -13.12
C ILE A 181 -5.51 -13.72 -11.92
N LEU A 182 -6.05 -12.97 -10.93
CA LEU A 182 -6.80 -13.54 -9.82
C LEU A 182 -8.03 -14.29 -10.32
N VAL A 183 -8.86 -13.63 -11.14
CA VAL A 183 -10.11 -14.22 -11.70
C VAL A 183 -9.80 -15.42 -12.61
N LEU A 184 -8.84 -15.27 -13.52
CA LEU A 184 -8.46 -16.35 -14.45
C LEU A 184 -7.84 -17.53 -13.67
N GLY A 185 -6.95 -17.26 -12.72
CA GLY A 185 -6.33 -18.27 -11.90
C GLY A 185 -7.32 -19.00 -10.99
N LEU A 186 -8.30 -18.29 -10.42
CA LEU A 186 -9.40 -18.89 -9.69
C LEU A 186 -10.22 -19.83 -10.61
N GLY A 187 -10.61 -19.36 -11.81
CA GLY A 187 -11.32 -20.18 -12.78
C GLY A 187 -10.53 -21.44 -13.15
N PHE A 188 -9.22 -21.31 -13.37
CA PHE A 188 -8.34 -22.44 -13.67
C PHE A 188 -8.26 -23.45 -12.52
N LEU A 189 -8.14 -22.99 -11.27
CA LEU A 189 -8.12 -23.85 -10.09
C LEU A 189 -9.46 -24.57 -9.87
N LEU A 190 -10.59 -23.89 -10.11
CA LEU A 190 -11.93 -24.49 -10.03
C LEU A 190 -12.11 -25.56 -11.10
N MET A 191 -11.66 -25.33 -12.33
CA MET A 191 -11.70 -26.35 -13.40
C MET A 191 -10.87 -27.60 -13.07
N GLN A 192 -9.79 -27.44 -12.28
CA GLN A 192 -8.97 -28.55 -11.83
C GLN A 192 -9.47 -29.21 -10.54
N GLY A 193 -10.54 -28.71 -9.91
CA GLY A 193 -11.04 -29.20 -8.63
C GLY A 193 -10.06 -29.00 -7.46
N ARG A 194 -9.15 -28.03 -7.56
CA ARG A 194 -8.09 -27.77 -6.57
C ARG A 194 -8.48 -26.76 -5.49
N VAL A 195 -9.64 -26.16 -5.60
CA VAL A 195 -10.23 -25.24 -4.62
C VAL A 195 -11.64 -25.71 -4.33
N ASP A 196 -11.93 -25.88 -3.05
CA ASP A 196 -13.25 -26.26 -2.57
C ASP A 196 -13.80 -25.13 -1.71
N PHE A 197 -14.94 -24.61 -2.14
CA PHE A 197 -15.71 -23.60 -1.41
C PHE A 197 -16.97 -24.18 -0.77
N THR A 198 -17.12 -25.51 -0.74
CA THR A 198 -18.21 -26.17 -0.04
C THR A 198 -18.08 -25.88 1.46
N GLY A 199 -19.16 -25.39 2.06
CA GLY A 199 -19.16 -25.02 3.47
C GLY A 199 -18.75 -23.59 3.78
N LEU A 200 -18.42 -22.74 2.79
CA LEU A 200 -18.27 -21.30 3.04
C LEU A 200 -19.62 -20.70 3.47
N ALA A 201 -19.64 -20.20 4.72
CA ALA A 201 -20.76 -19.44 5.24
C ALA A 201 -20.43 -17.94 5.23
N LEU A 202 -21.47 -17.11 5.09
CA LEU A 202 -21.33 -15.68 5.33
C LEU A 202 -21.27 -15.47 6.84
N GLU A 203 -20.08 -15.25 7.37
CA GLU A 203 -19.87 -15.07 8.80
C GLU A 203 -19.35 -13.66 9.10
N PHE A 204 -19.85 -13.11 10.19
CA PHE A 204 -19.37 -11.83 10.69
C PHE A 204 -18.03 -11.99 11.38
N ALA A 205 -17.11 -11.10 11.06
CA ALA A 205 -15.82 -11.09 11.73
C ALA A 205 -15.97 -10.57 13.18
N THR A 206 -15.46 -11.35 14.13
CA THR A 206 -15.34 -10.93 15.52
C THR A 206 -13.90 -10.49 15.78
N PRO A 207 -13.68 -9.22 16.19
CA PRO A 207 -12.33 -8.75 16.48
C PRO A 207 -11.74 -9.47 17.70
N VAL A 208 -10.52 -9.95 17.55
CA VAL A 208 -9.74 -10.61 18.60
C VAL A 208 -8.67 -9.66 19.09
N PHE A 209 -8.72 -9.29 20.36
CA PHE A 209 -7.73 -8.42 20.97
C PHE A 209 -6.44 -9.20 21.27
N THR A 210 -5.31 -8.74 20.71
CA THR A 210 -3.98 -9.22 21.04
C THR A 210 -3.30 -8.22 21.96
N ARG A 211 -2.87 -8.66 23.15
CA ARG A 211 -2.14 -7.80 24.09
C ARG A 211 -0.80 -7.39 23.46
N PRO A 212 -0.51 -6.08 23.30
CA PRO A 212 0.76 -5.63 22.76
C PRO A 212 1.93 -5.97 23.71
N GLU A 213 3.02 -6.42 23.14
CA GLU A 213 4.31 -6.54 23.83
C GLU A 213 5.33 -5.60 23.17
N PHE A 214 6.21 -5.03 23.98
CA PHE A 214 7.19 -4.04 23.51
C PHE A 214 8.60 -4.55 23.76
N SER A 215 9.38 -4.70 22.68
CA SER A 215 10.78 -5.05 22.76
C SER A 215 11.62 -4.11 21.90
N VAL A 216 12.89 -3.90 22.30
CA VAL A 216 13.84 -3.11 21.49
C VAL A 216 14.08 -3.77 20.13
N ASN A 217 14.07 -5.11 20.11
CA ASN A 217 14.22 -5.85 18.87
C ASN A 217 13.08 -5.55 17.91
N ALA A 218 11.82 -5.66 18.32
CA ALA A 218 10.66 -5.36 17.48
C ALA A 218 10.59 -3.88 17.10
N LEU A 219 11.04 -2.95 17.97
CA LEU A 219 11.17 -1.54 17.63
C LEU A 219 12.11 -1.34 16.43
N LEU A 220 13.27 -1.95 16.44
CA LEU A 220 14.29 -1.76 15.40
C LEU A 220 14.02 -2.61 14.15
N SER A 221 13.61 -3.88 14.33
CA SER A 221 13.41 -4.81 13.22
C SER A 221 12.05 -4.68 12.54
N VAL A 222 11.03 -4.15 13.22
CA VAL A 222 9.67 -4.02 12.68
C VAL A 222 9.19 -2.58 12.63
N ALA A 223 9.12 -1.87 13.76
CA ALA A 223 8.47 -0.56 13.83
C ALA A 223 9.17 0.49 12.95
N LEU A 224 10.49 0.59 13.03
CA LEU A 224 11.27 1.56 12.24
C LEU A 224 11.21 1.28 10.73
N PRO A 225 11.47 0.07 10.23
CA PRO A 225 11.31 -0.24 8.81
C PRO A 225 9.86 -0.04 8.34
N LEU A 226 8.86 -0.47 9.11
CA LEU A 226 7.45 -0.30 8.80
C LEU A 226 7.09 1.18 8.61
N PHE A 227 7.54 2.04 9.52
CA PHE A 227 7.37 3.49 9.43
C PHE A 227 8.00 4.06 8.15
N LEU A 228 9.27 3.74 7.89
CA LEU A 228 10.01 4.28 6.75
C LEU A 228 9.46 3.79 5.41
N ILE A 229 9.16 2.51 5.29
CA ILE A 229 8.57 1.90 4.09
C ILE A 229 7.20 2.51 3.79
N THR A 230 6.36 2.68 4.81
CA THR A 230 5.04 3.28 4.65
C THR A 230 5.13 4.77 4.32
N LEU A 231 6.03 5.51 4.97
CA LEU A 231 6.25 6.93 4.71
C LEU A 231 6.67 7.17 3.25
N THR A 232 7.67 6.41 2.78
CA THR A 232 8.28 6.62 1.46
C THR A 232 7.52 5.89 0.34
N GLY A 233 6.99 4.71 0.62
CA GLY A 233 6.32 3.87 -0.37
C GLY A 233 4.82 4.12 -0.53
N GLN A 234 4.19 4.85 0.40
CA GLN A 234 2.75 5.12 0.37
C GLN A 234 2.40 6.60 0.56
N TYR A 235 2.79 7.23 1.68
CA TYR A 235 2.40 8.62 1.91
C TYR A 235 2.94 9.57 0.85
N MET A 236 4.22 9.44 0.46
CA MET A 236 4.81 10.29 -0.57
C MET A 236 4.09 10.12 -1.94
N PRO A 237 3.99 8.91 -2.52
CA PRO A 237 3.33 8.77 -3.81
C PRO A 237 1.82 9.05 -3.75
N GLY A 238 1.13 8.72 -2.65
CA GLY A 238 -0.29 9.02 -2.48
C GLY A 238 -0.58 10.52 -2.44
N MET A 239 0.24 11.29 -1.72
CA MET A 239 0.17 12.75 -1.73
C MET A 239 0.47 13.35 -3.10
N LEU A 240 1.41 12.74 -3.85
CA LEU A 240 1.74 13.18 -5.21
C LEU A 240 0.56 12.96 -6.16
N VAL A 241 -0.14 11.84 -6.07
CA VAL A 241 -1.35 11.56 -6.87
C VAL A 241 -2.42 12.61 -6.62
N LEU A 242 -2.74 12.91 -5.35
CA LEU A 242 -3.70 13.98 -5.02
C LEU A 242 -3.32 15.33 -5.64
N ARG A 243 -2.06 15.73 -5.47
CA ARG A 243 -1.56 17.02 -5.97
C ARG A 243 -1.56 17.11 -7.50
N ASN A 244 -1.19 16.03 -8.19
CA ASN A 244 -1.20 15.98 -9.66
C ASN A 244 -2.61 16.12 -10.25
N ASP A 245 -3.63 15.64 -9.53
CA ASP A 245 -5.03 15.75 -9.93
C ASP A 245 -5.70 17.04 -9.44
N GLY A 246 -4.91 17.96 -8.86
CA GLY A 246 -5.33 19.32 -8.48
C GLY A 246 -5.91 19.44 -7.07
N PHE A 247 -5.76 18.43 -6.22
CA PHE A 247 -6.19 18.48 -4.82
C PHE A 247 -5.02 18.90 -3.92
N ASN A 248 -5.23 19.95 -3.11
CA ASN A 248 -4.17 20.56 -2.30
C ASN A 248 -4.30 20.28 -0.80
N THR A 249 -4.90 19.14 -0.45
CA THR A 249 -5.01 18.73 0.96
C THR A 249 -3.64 18.66 1.62
N SER A 250 -3.56 19.20 2.84
CA SER A 250 -2.36 19.03 3.67
C SER A 250 -2.15 17.56 4.04
N ALA A 251 -0.90 17.12 4.07
CA ALA A 251 -0.56 15.78 4.52
C ALA A 251 -0.85 15.57 6.02
N ASN A 252 -0.80 16.64 6.83
CA ASN A 252 -0.89 16.57 8.28
C ASN A 252 -2.16 15.90 8.80
N PRO A 253 -3.40 16.32 8.41
CA PRO A 253 -4.62 15.66 8.85
C PRO A 253 -4.70 14.22 8.33
N ILE A 254 -4.17 13.93 7.14
CA ILE A 254 -4.15 12.58 6.59
C ILE A 254 -3.30 11.66 7.47
N LEU A 255 -2.05 12.07 7.79
CA LEU A 255 -1.17 11.29 8.65
C LEU A 255 -1.75 11.13 10.06
N SER A 256 -2.29 12.20 10.64
CA SER A 256 -2.85 12.17 12.00
C SER A 256 -4.04 11.22 12.10
N VAL A 257 -4.98 11.29 11.15
CA VAL A 257 -6.21 10.47 11.16
C VAL A 257 -5.89 9.00 10.86
N THR A 258 -5.10 8.73 9.82
CA THR A 258 -4.73 7.36 9.46
C THR A 258 -3.79 6.75 10.51
N GLY A 259 -2.86 7.53 11.07
CA GLY A 259 -2.01 7.11 12.17
C GLY A 259 -2.81 6.77 13.43
N LEU A 260 -3.76 7.63 13.83
CA LEU A 260 -4.64 7.36 14.97
C LEU A 260 -5.50 6.11 14.74
N GLY A 261 -6.09 5.99 13.56
CA GLY A 261 -6.84 4.81 13.19
C GLY A 261 -5.98 3.55 13.23
N SER A 262 -4.75 3.58 12.67
CA SER A 262 -3.81 2.46 12.74
C SER A 262 -3.46 2.10 14.19
N LEU A 263 -3.25 3.10 15.05
CA LEU A 263 -2.95 2.89 16.48
C LEU A 263 -4.11 2.19 17.20
N LEU A 264 -5.34 2.63 16.96
CA LEU A 264 -6.53 2.05 17.59
C LEU A 264 -6.84 0.64 17.09
N MET A 265 -6.54 0.35 15.82
CA MET A 265 -6.81 -0.95 15.20
C MET A 265 -5.64 -1.94 15.31
N ALA A 266 -4.44 -1.51 15.70
CA ALA A 266 -3.27 -2.38 15.85
C ALA A 266 -3.49 -3.55 16.82
N PRO A 267 -4.12 -3.40 18.01
CA PRO A 267 -4.37 -4.53 18.91
C PRO A 267 -5.25 -5.63 18.32
N PHE A 268 -5.98 -5.32 17.25
CA PHE A 268 -6.82 -6.29 16.50
C PHE A 268 -6.14 -6.84 15.26
N GLY A 269 -4.84 -6.52 15.06
CA GLY A 269 -4.00 -7.07 14.01
C GLY A 269 -3.64 -6.09 12.90
N SER A 270 -4.29 -4.93 12.79
CA SER A 270 -4.01 -3.97 11.72
C SER A 270 -2.58 -3.43 11.78
N HIS A 271 -1.82 -3.62 10.70
CA HIS A 271 -0.46 -3.09 10.59
C HIS A 271 -0.49 -1.58 10.35
N ALA A 272 -0.46 -1.10 9.15
CA ALA A 272 -0.51 0.33 8.86
C ALA A 272 -1.49 0.58 7.72
N PHE A 273 -2.35 1.57 7.88
CA PHE A 273 -3.09 2.12 6.77
C PHE A 273 -2.79 3.61 6.62
N ASN A 274 -2.90 4.07 5.40
CA ASN A 274 -2.34 5.33 4.92
C ASN A 274 -3.13 5.80 3.70
N ILE A 275 -2.74 6.93 3.13
CA ILE A 275 -3.25 7.34 1.84
C ILE A 275 -2.80 6.36 0.74
N ALA A 276 -3.72 5.95 -0.09
CA ALA A 276 -3.44 5.09 -1.24
C ALA A 276 -2.73 5.87 -2.36
N ALA A 277 -1.94 5.16 -3.16
CA ALA A 277 -1.32 5.72 -4.35
C ALA A 277 -2.00 5.21 -5.64
N ILE A 278 -1.95 3.89 -5.89
CA ILE A 278 -2.44 3.30 -7.14
C ILE A 278 -3.96 3.39 -7.25
N THR A 279 -4.67 2.99 -6.20
CA THR A 279 -6.14 2.98 -6.20
C THR A 279 -6.72 4.39 -6.02
N ALA A 280 -5.95 5.33 -5.46
CA ALA A 280 -6.33 6.74 -5.41
C ALA A 280 -6.54 7.31 -6.81
N ALA A 281 -5.66 7.04 -7.77
CA ALA A 281 -5.77 7.54 -9.15
C ALA A 281 -7.10 7.17 -9.84
N ILE A 282 -7.75 6.07 -9.40
CA ILE A 282 -9.08 5.68 -9.90
C ILE A 282 -10.16 6.68 -9.47
N CYS A 283 -10.02 7.24 -8.28
CA CYS A 283 -11.02 8.08 -7.65
C CYS A 283 -10.72 9.58 -7.78
N THR A 284 -9.45 9.95 -7.98
CA THR A 284 -9.01 11.33 -8.13
C THR A 284 -9.14 11.84 -9.57
N GLY A 285 -9.16 10.93 -10.57
CA GLY A 285 -9.22 11.25 -11.99
C GLY A 285 -10.62 11.62 -12.52
N LYS A 286 -10.67 12.03 -13.79
CA LYS A 286 -11.91 12.35 -14.52
C LYS A 286 -12.87 11.17 -14.64
N GLU A 287 -12.34 9.95 -14.58
CA GLU A 287 -13.11 8.71 -14.63
C GLU A 287 -14.08 8.57 -13.44
N ALA A 288 -13.73 9.12 -12.27
CA ALA A 288 -14.64 9.17 -11.13
C ALA A 288 -15.72 10.24 -11.31
N SER A 289 -15.36 11.43 -11.79
CA SER A 289 -16.30 12.47 -12.16
C SER A 289 -15.60 13.56 -13.01
N GLU A 290 -16.29 14.07 -14.04
CA GLU A 290 -15.82 15.25 -14.79
C GLU A 290 -15.64 16.45 -13.87
N ALA A 291 -16.56 16.65 -12.90
CA ALA A 291 -16.49 17.72 -11.92
C ALA A 291 -15.60 17.32 -10.74
N PRO A 292 -14.41 17.95 -10.54
CA PRO A 292 -13.52 17.67 -9.42
C PRO A 292 -14.20 17.76 -8.05
N SER A 293 -15.14 18.72 -7.91
CA SER A 293 -15.90 18.94 -6.68
C SER A 293 -16.82 17.80 -6.26
N LYS A 294 -17.05 16.79 -7.11
CA LYS A 294 -17.86 15.61 -6.83
C LYS A 294 -17.02 14.35 -6.58
N ARG A 295 -15.70 14.37 -6.82
CA ARG A 295 -14.83 13.18 -6.71
C ARG A 295 -14.68 12.66 -5.29
N TRP A 296 -14.86 13.51 -4.27
CA TRP A 296 -14.86 13.08 -2.87
C TRP A 296 -15.91 11.99 -2.56
N ILE A 297 -17.00 11.92 -3.34
CA ILE A 297 -18.02 10.88 -3.22
C ILE A 297 -17.43 9.50 -3.48
N ALA A 298 -16.43 9.38 -4.35
CA ALA A 298 -15.72 8.13 -4.59
C ALA A 298 -14.95 7.66 -3.35
N GLY A 299 -14.35 8.59 -2.58
CA GLY A 299 -13.67 8.28 -1.33
C GLY A 299 -14.65 7.81 -0.24
N VAL A 300 -15.81 8.47 -0.12
CA VAL A 300 -16.85 8.04 0.81
C VAL A 300 -17.40 6.66 0.42
N ALA A 301 -17.67 6.43 -0.87
CA ALA A 301 -18.15 5.13 -1.35
C ALA A 301 -17.13 4.02 -1.12
N ALA A 302 -15.84 4.27 -1.43
CA ALA A 302 -14.77 3.32 -1.14
C ALA A 302 -14.72 2.98 0.36
N GLY A 303 -14.82 3.98 1.23
CA GLY A 303 -14.87 3.77 2.68
C GLY A 303 -16.02 2.86 3.11
N ILE A 304 -17.23 3.07 2.58
CA ILE A 304 -18.40 2.22 2.85
C ILE A 304 -18.13 0.77 2.37
N PHE A 305 -17.61 0.59 1.17
CA PHE A 305 -17.30 -0.74 0.62
C PHE A 305 -16.22 -1.46 1.45
N TYR A 306 -15.19 -0.75 1.91
CA TYR A 306 -14.19 -1.33 2.82
C TYR A 306 -14.81 -1.80 4.13
N ILE A 307 -15.72 -1.02 4.72
CA ILE A 307 -16.44 -1.40 5.94
C ILE A 307 -17.27 -2.66 5.70
N LEU A 308 -18.01 -2.71 4.59
CA LEU A 308 -18.82 -3.88 4.23
C LEU A 308 -17.95 -5.14 4.07
N VAL A 309 -16.82 -5.05 3.36
CA VAL A 309 -15.88 -6.18 3.22
C VAL A 309 -15.30 -6.57 4.58
N GLY A 310 -14.96 -5.60 5.44
CA GLY A 310 -14.43 -5.86 6.78
C GLY A 310 -15.40 -6.63 7.68
N ILE A 311 -16.70 -6.31 7.60
CA ILE A 311 -17.74 -7.02 8.34
C ILE A 311 -17.75 -8.53 8.03
N PHE A 312 -17.48 -8.91 6.76
CA PHE A 312 -17.40 -10.30 6.29
C PHE A 312 -15.98 -10.83 6.21
N GLY A 313 -15.08 -10.31 7.04
CA GLY A 313 -13.65 -10.66 7.02
C GLY A 313 -13.37 -12.14 7.24
N VAL A 314 -14.20 -12.87 8.00
CA VAL A 314 -14.09 -14.33 8.19
C VAL A 314 -14.26 -15.06 6.87
N THR A 315 -15.34 -14.74 6.15
CA THR A 315 -15.61 -15.35 4.83
C THR A 315 -14.46 -15.09 3.85
N LEU A 316 -13.97 -13.85 3.83
CA LEU A 316 -12.85 -13.48 2.97
C LEU A 316 -11.57 -14.25 3.34
N ALA A 317 -11.27 -14.38 4.62
CA ALA A 317 -10.13 -15.16 5.11
C ALA A 317 -10.26 -16.65 4.69
N ALA A 318 -11.42 -17.24 4.86
CA ALA A 318 -11.67 -18.64 4.48
C ALA A 318 -11.50 -18.85 2.97
N VAL A 319 -11.98 -17.94 2.13
CA VAL A 319 -11.77 -17.98 0.66
C VAL A 319 -10.27 -17.99 0.33
N PHE A 320 -9.47 -17.11 0.94
CA PHE A 320 -8.05 -17.06 0.64
C PHE A 320 -7.26 -18.24 1.19
N MET A 321 -7.67 -18.80 2.33
CA MET A 321 -7.03 -20.01 2.89
C MET A 321 -7.29 -21.27 2.05
N ALA A 322 -8.34 -21.30 1.24
CA ALA A 322 -8.63 -22.39 0.32
C ALA A 322 -7.67 -22.46 -0.88
N PHE A 323 -6.92 -21.38 -1.17
CA PHE A 323 -6.02 -21.36 -2.32
C PHE A 323 -4.70 -22.14 -2.07
N PRO A 324 -4.16 -22.81 -3.11
CA PRO A 324 -2.83 -23.42 -3.06
C PRO A 324 -1.73 -22.38 -2.77
N ALA A 325 -0.70 -22.77 -2.01
CA ALA A 325 0.40 -21.87 -1.67
C ALA A 325 1.14 -21.32 -2.92
N THR A 326 1.29 -22.16 -3.96
CA THR A 326 1.88 -21.77 -5.25
C THR A 326 1.09 -20.66 -5.94
N PHE A 327 -0.25 -20.72 -5.89
CA PHE A 327 -1.12 -19.68 -6.40
C PHE A 327 -0.90 -18.35 -5.66
N ILE A 328 -0.92 -18.39 -4.32
CA ILE A 328 -0.74 -17.22 -3.46
C ILE A 328 0.63 -16.57 -3.73
N THR A 329 1.71 -17.35 -3.72
CA THR A 329 3.07 -16.86 -3.93
C THR A 329 3.25 -16.24 -5.32
N THR A 330 2.73 -16.90 -6.35
CA THR A 330 2.83 -16.39 -7.73
C THR A 330 2.03 -15.10 -7.90
N LEU A 331 0.80 -15.08 -7.39
CA LEU A 331 -0.06 -13.89 -7.47
C LEU A 331 0.58 -12.70 -6.74
N ALA A 332 1.10 -12.92 -5.53
CA ALA A 332 1.79 -11.89 -4.75
C ALA A 332 3.01 -11.32 -5.50
N GLY A 333 3.87 -12.19 -6.04
CA GLY A 333 5.04 -11.75 -6.79
C GLY A 333 4.68 -10.98 -8.05
N LEU A 334 3.71 -11.44 -8.84
CA LEU A 334 3.24 -10.75 -10.05
C LEU A 334 2.58 -9.41 -9.72
N ALA A 335 1.82 -9.32 -8.63
CA ALA A 335 1.21 -8.07 -8.18
C ALA A 335 2.27 -7.01 -7.83
N LEU A 336 3.42 -7.42 -7.30
CA LEU A 336 4.49 -6.52 -6.85
C LEU A 336 5.51 -6.18 -7.95
N LEU A 337 5.49 -6.84 -9.12
CA LEU A 337 6.47 -6.61 -10.20
C LEU A 337 6.53 -5.14 -10.64
N GLY A 338 5.39 -4.47 -10.73
CA GLY A 338 5.35 -3.05 -11.09
C GLY A 338 6.04 -2.17 -10.05
N THR A 339 5.78 -2.43 -8.77
CA THR A 339 6.39 -1.69 -7.65
C THR A 339 7.89 -1.99 -7.54
N LEU A 340 8.29 -3.24 -7.73
CA LEU A 340 9.70 -3.65 -7.79
C LEU A 340 10.43 -2.90 -8.92
N GLY A 341 9.86 -2.90 -10.14
CA GLY A 341 10.45 -2.20 -11.28
C GLY A 341 10.58 -0.70 -11.05
N ALA A 342 9.56 -0.05 -10.50
CA ALA A 342 9.61 1.37 -10.13
C ALA A 342 10.66 1.64 -9.04
N SER A 343 10.76 0.77 -8.03
CA SER A 343 11.77 0.90 -6.97
C SER A 343 13.19 0.80 -7.52
N LEU A 344 13.45 -0.16 -8.41
CA LEU A 344 14.76 -0.28 -9.08
C LEU A 344 15.08 0.94 -9.94
N ALA A 345 14.12 1.43 -10.72
CA ALA A 345 14.31 2.63 -11.54
C ALA A 345 14.64 3.85 -10.67
N ASN A 346 13.90 4.05 -9.58
CA ASN A 346 14.13 5.17 -8.66
C ASN A 346 15.48 5.03 -7.90
N ALA A 347 15.85 3.82 -7.50
CA ALA A 347 17.14 3.56 -6.85
C ALA A 347 18.34 3.91 -7.75
N MET A 348 18.17 3.75 -9.07
CA MET A 348 19.22 4.01 -10.07
C MET A 348 19.13 5.40 -10.72
N ALA A 349 18.12 6.21 -10.39
CA ALA A 349 17.85 7.48 -11.08
C ALA A 349 18.95 8.53 -10.85
N ASP A 350 19.38 8.70 -9.61
CA ASP A 350 20.40 9.69 -9.25
C ASP A 350 21.79 9.06 -9.25
N VAL A 351 22.68 9.57 -10.11
CA VAL A 351 24.05 9.08 -10.27
C VAL A 351 24.85 9.16 -8.97
N LYS A 352 24.66 10.20 -8.16
CA LYS A 352 25.40 10.41 -6.92
C LYS A 352 25.01 9.41 -5.83
N SER A 353 23.75 9.07 -5.73
CA SER A 353 23.25 8.15 -4.70
C SER A 353 23.14 6.69 -5.18
N ARG A 354 23.35 6.43 -6.46
CA ARG A 354 23.13 5.12 -7.09
C ARG A 354 23.87 3.97 -6.40
N GLU A 355 25.12 4.15 -6.07
CA GLU A 355 25.92 3.10 -5.44
C GLU A 355 25.43 2.79 -4.00
N ALA A 356 25.15 3.82 -3.21
CA ALA A 356 24.56 3.64 -1.89
C ALA A 356 23.17 2.98 -1.95
N SER A 357 22.38 3.34 -2.97
CA SER A 357 21.06 2.75 -3.21
C SER A 357 21.16 1.27 -3.60
N LEU A 358 22.15 0.91 -4.42
CA LEU A 358 22.43 -0.48 -4.80
C LEU A 358 22.91 -1.30 -3.60
N ILE A 359 23.79 -0.74 -2.77
CA ILE A 359 24.23 -1.37 -1.53
C ILE A 359 23.03 -1.63 -0.61
N THR A 360 22.15 -0.64 -0.44
CA THR A 360 20.90 -0.79 0.34
C THR A 360 20.04 -1.92 -0.21
N PHE A 361 19.82 -1.91 -1.54
CA PHE A 361 19.02 -2.93 -2.23
C PHE A 361 19.58 -4.34 -2.00
N LEU A 362 20.87 -4.56 -2.21
CA LEU A 362 21.51 -5.86 -2.04
C LEU A 362 21.50 -6.32 -0.58
N ALA A 363 21.76 -5.42 0.38
CA ALA A 363 21.75 -5.73 1.80
C ALA A 363 20.33 -6.12 2.28
N CYS A 364 19.29 -5.44 1.77
CA CYS A 364 17.89 -5.81 2.07
C CYS A 364 17.50 -7.11 1.37
N ALA A 365 17.91 -7.30 0.11
CA ALA A 365 17.63 -8.51 -0.66
C ALA A 365 18.28 -9.76 -0.07
N ALA A 366 19.46 -9.62 0.55
CA ALA A 366 20.13 -10.72 1.25
C ALA A 366 19.36 -11.19 2.49
N ASN A 367 18.42 -10.37 2.99
CA ASN A 367 17.52 -10.70 4.13
C ASN A 367 18.26 -11.27 5.35
N ILE A 368 19.45 -10.72 5.66
CA ILE A 368 20.27 -11.18 6.78
C ILE A 368 19.69 -10.70 8.10
N THR A 369 19.75 -11.57 9.11
CA THR A 369 19.43 -11.19 10.49
C THR A 369 20.72 -11.11 11.28
N LEU A 370 21.05 -9.92 11.82
CA LEU A 370 22.22 -9.71 12.66
C LEU A 370 21.78 -9.17 14.03
N LEU A 371 22.31 -9.74 15.10
CA LEU A 371 21.96 -9.37 16.48
C LEU A 371 20.45 -9.47 16.79
N GLY A 372 19.74 -10.38 16.11
CA GLY A 372 18.31 -10.54 16.23
C GLY A 372 17.49 -9.48 15.48
N ILE A 373 18.11 -8.56 14.74
CA ILE A 373 17.45 -7.48 14.00
C ILE A 373 17.40 -7.83 12.52
N GLY A 374 16.24 -7.63 11.90
CA GLY A 374 15.97 -8.04 10.52
C GLY A 374 16.72 -7.25 9.46
N GLY A 375 16.87 -7.84 8.27
CA GLY A 375 17.68 -7.32 7.16
C GLY A 375 17.24 -5.98 6.60
N ALA A 376 15.97 -5.62 6.72
CA ALA A 376 15.48 -4.30 6.30
C ALA A 376 16.11 -3.16 7.13
N PHE A 377 16.26 -3.34 8.44
CA PHE A 377 16.94 -2.38 9.29
C PHE A 377 18.41 -2.25 8.90
N TRP A 378 19.14 -3.38 8.79
CA TRP A 378 20.55 -3.36 8.45
C TRP A 378 20.82 -2.84 7.05
N GLY A 379 19.97 -3.17 6.08
CA GLY A 379 20.04 -2.61 4.75
C GLY A 379 19.91 -1.09 4.73
N LEU A 380 18.99 -0.54 5.54
CA LEU A 380 18.87 0.91 5.71
C LEU A 380 20.11 1.53 6.36
N VAL A 381 20.59 0.95 7.48
CA VAL A 381 21.77 1.47 8.21
C VAL A 381 23.01 1.43 7.30
N ILE A 382 23.27 0.30 6.64
CA ILE A 382 24.40 0.16 5.70
C ILE A 382 24.26 1.14 4.54
N GLY A 383 23.04 1.29 3.99
CA GLY A 383 22.77 2.20 2.88
C GLY A 383 22.96 3.66 3.24
N LEU A 384 22.50 4.10 4.41
CA LEU A 384 22.72 5.47 4.90
C LEU A 384 24.20 5.73 5.20
N ALA A 385 24.89 4.75 5.78
CA ALA A 385 26.33 4.84 6.01
C ALA A 385 27.09 4.95 4.68
N ALA A 386 26.79 4.08 3.71
CA ALA A 386 27.36 4.14 2.36
C ALA A 386 27.07 5.50 1.70
N TYR A 387 25.83 6.00 1.80
CA TYR A 387 25.47 7.30 1.26
C TYR A 387 26.33 8.43 1.88
N ALA A 388 26.48 8.43 3.20
CA ALA A 388 27.27 9.44 3.91
C ALA A 388 28.75 9.41 3.54
N VAL A 389 29.34 8.20 3.42
CA VAL A 389 30.76 8.01 3.09
C VAL A 389 31.03 8.37 1.62
N LEU A 390 30.24 7.85 0.70
CA LEU A 390 30.47 8.04 -0.75
C LEU A 390 30.17 9.47 -1.22
N ASN A 391 29.23 10.17 -0.57
CA ASN A 391 28.89 11.53 -0.95
C ASN A 391 29.53 12.60 -0.05
N GLY A 392 30.31 12.22 0.96
CA GLY A 392 31.02 13.13 1.86
C GLY A 392 30.12 14.03 2.71
N GLN A 393 28.80 13.83 2.68
CA GLN A 393 27.81 14.62 3.40
C GLN A 393 26.56 13.78 3.71
N LEU A 394 26.02 13.91 4.92
CA LEU A 394 24.63 13.52 5.19
C LEU A 394 23.68 14.33 4.29
N PRO A 395 22.49 13.80 3.97
CA PRO A 395 21.54 14.45 3.04
C PRO A 395 21.33 15.92 3.44
N ARG A 396 21.89 16.84 2.67
CA ARG A 396 21.77 18.28 2.87
C ARG A 396 20.73 18.82 1.90
N ARG A 397 19.95 19.74 2.37
CA ARG A 397 18.88 20.50 1.75
C ARG A 397 19.27 21.00 0.35
N GLU A 398 19.04 20.22 -0.72
CA GLU A 398 18.98 20.81 -2.04
C GLU A 398 17.68 21.62 -2.13
N LYS A 399 17.82 22.91 -2.40
CA LYS A 399 16.70 23.77 -2.77
C LYS A 399 16.13 23.17 -4.06
N THR A 400 14.98 22.53 -4.00
CA THR A 400 14.24 22.15 -5.18
C THR A 400 13.93 23.43 -5.95
N VAL A 401 14.66 23.69 -7.01
CA VAL A 401 14.26 24.68 -8.02
C VAL A 401 13.02 24.06 -8.67
N VAL A 402 11.85 24.49 -8.22
CA VAL A 402 10.61 24.23 -8.95
C VAL A 402 10.82 24.89 -10.31
N PRO A 403 10.80 24.15 -11.44
CA PRO A 403 10.82 24.79 -12.74
C PRO A 403 9.60 25.73 -12.78
N GLN A 404 9.84 27.02 -12.84
CA GLN A 404 8.77 27.98 -13.14
C GLN A 404 8.24 27.55 -14.51
N ALA A 405 6.96 27.20 -14.57
CA ALA A 405 6.27 27.01 -15.83
C ALA A 405 6.49 28.30 -16.63
N GLU A 406 7.15 28.20 -17.78
CA GLU A 406 7.23 29.31 -18.71
C GLU A 406 5.81 29.80 -19.00
N PRO A 407 5.55 31.10 -18.89
CA PRO A 407 4.23 31.63 -19.21
C PRO A 407 3.94 31.30 -20.68
N VAL A 408 2.88 30.53 -20.89
CA VAL A 408 2.36 30.24 -22.25
C VAL A 408 2.14 31.57 -22.94
N ALA A 409 2.95 31.85 -23.97
CA ALA A 409 2.82 33.04 -24.79
C ALA A 409 1.41 33.03 -25.42
N VAL A 410 0.57 33.98 -25.00
CA VAL A 410 -0.73 34.20 -25.59
C VAL A 410 -0.48 34.72 -27.01
N PRO A 411 -0.96 34.06 -28.08
CA PRO A 411 -0.80 34.59 -29.42
C PRO A 411 -1.56 35.90 -29.54
N THR A 412 -0.83 36.98 -29.74
CA THR A 412 -1.39 38.29 -30.11
C THR A 412 -2.13 38.14 -31.45
N LYS A 413 -3.44 38.36 -31.45
CA LYS A 413 -4.22 38.47 -32.67
C LYS A 413 -3.63 39.59 -33.52
N GLY A 414 -2.98 39.20 -34.64
CA GLY A 414 -2.53 40.11 -35.64
C GLY A 414 -3.71 40.93 -36.21
N ALA A 415 -3.50 42.23 -36.25
CA ALA A 415 -4.41 43.17 -36.89
C ALA A 415 -4.54 42.81 -38.37
N ALA A 416 -5.78 42.65 -38.81
CA ALA A 416 -6.12 42.63 -40.22
C ALA A 416 -6.00 44.05 -40.79
N ASN A 417 -5.26 44.20 -41.85
CA ASN A 417 -5.50 45.21 -42.88
C ASN A 417 -5.99 44.52 -44.13
#